data_8da2cbed2c4523fdeb1558d463748a84
#
_entry.id   8da2cbed2c4523fdeb1558d463748a84
#
_cell.length_a   1.000
_cell.length_b   1.000
_cell.length_c   1.000
_cell.angle_alpha   90.00
_cell.angle_beta   90.00
_cell.angle_gamma   90.00
#
_symmetry.space_group_name_H-M   'P 1'
#
loop_
_entity.id
_entity.type
_entity.pdbx_description
1 polymer ?
#
loop_
_entity_poly.entity_id
_entity_poly.type
_entity_poly.pdbx_seq_one_letter_code
_entity_poly.pdbx_strand_id
1 'polypeptide(L)'
;VTAVPSQKQSTNGHAERLSCEAAAPVAPMVLAILDGWGYSHEKDHNAVRAADTPVMDALWHAYPHTLIEASGAAVGLPDHQMGNSEVGHLTIGSGRIIRQELVRIGQAVRNGTIAANAALNGLADTLLANGRPLHLIGLCSDGGVHSHIEHLGGLLRWAAGRGLRDVRVHVITDGRDTAPHGGPGFVARIQTLIDEAGVGRITTLCGRYWAMDRDHRWDRTEKAYRLLTEPADLCPFTPEEVLQGSYAAGITDEFLEPVRLADGLLEAGDGLVCFNFRPDRVRQLMRALVLPEFDGFERQRIDPLHVVTFTQYEQGLPVAVAFPPESLDGLLGQVVSDHGLRQFRTAETEKYPHVTYFMNGGIEQAFPGEDRHLVPSPRVATYDLAPAMSAEKLTDSCIAAINKGIYSLVVINYANPDMVGHTGQMEAATSAIATVDHCVGRLVEATTRMGGTLLITADHGNAEVMQGPDGLPWTAHTTNPVPVILVEGEKRKLPGHGNDVILREHGGLADIAPTLLEILGLPKPARMTGTSLVLPAVVEVASASGSGRLAQTLGA
;
A
#
# COMPACT_ATOMS: atom_id res chain seq x y z
N VAL A 1 29.68 -51.67 -56.44
CA VAL A 1 28.68 -52.47 -57.18
C VAL A 1 27.34 -51.76 -57.04
N THR A 2 26.78 -51.46 -58.22
CA THR A 2 25.44 -51.07 -58.65
C THR A 2 24.99 -49.63 -58.29
N ALA A 3 24.98 -48.87 -59.37
CA ALA A 3 24.31 -47.59 -59.57
C ALA A 3 22.79 -47.75 -59.66
N VAL A 4 22.05 -46.70 -59.18
CA VAL A 4 20.63 -46.49 -59.47
C VAL A 4 20.46 -45.04 -59.96
N PRO A 5 19.59 -44.79 -60.93
CA PRO A 5 19.63 -43.58 -61.78
C PRO A 5 18.82 -42.42 -61.19
N SER A 6 19.21 -41.19 -61.47
CA SER A 6 18.54 -39.93 -61.19
C SER A 6 17.25 -39.76 -61.98
N GLN A 7 16.14 -39.50 -61.26
CA GLN A 7 14.96 -38.86 -61.87
C GLN A 7 14.94 -37.37 -61.54
N LYS A 8 15.02 -36.54 -62.59
CA LYS A 8 14.68 -35.13 -62.52
C LYS A 8 13.16 -34.98 -62.45
N GLN A 9 12.66 -34.41 -61.37
CA GLN A 9 11.33 -33.82 -61.35
C GLN A 9 11.48 -32.30 -61.23
N SER A 10 11.01 -31.61 -62.22
CA SER A 10 10.78 -30.17 -62.25
C SER A 10 9.50 -29.89 -61.44
N THR A 11 9.61 -29.15 -60.36
CA THR A 11 8.44 -28.55 -59.72
C THR A 11 8.58 -27.03 -59.80
N ASN A 12 7.74 -26.43 -60.64
CA ASN A 12 7.41 -25.00 -60.57
C ASN A 12 6.79 -24.70 -59.20
N GLY A 13 7.56 -24.16 -58.29
CA GLY A 13 7.07 -23.61 -57.04
C GLY A 13 6.63 -22.16 -57.26
N HIS A 14 5.36 -21.90 -57.37
CA HIS A 14 4.82 -20.57 -57.11
C HIS A 14 5.09 -20.24 -55.63
N ALA A 15 6.05 -19.36 -55.40
CA ALA A 15 6.19 -18.71 -54.09
C ALA A 15 5.02 -17.76 -53.94
N GLU A 16 3.95 -18.19 -53.25
CA GLU A 16 2.99 -17.29 -52.67
C GLU A 16 3.74 -16.39 -51.68
N ARG A 17 3.92 -15.14 -52.05
CA ARG A 17 4.25 -14.08 -51.10
C ARG A 17 3.02 -13.92 -50.22
N LEU A 18 3.07 -14.52 -49.04
CA LEU A 18 2.20 -14.11 -47.93
C LEU A 18 2.54 -12.64 -47.68
N SER A 19 1.69 -11.75 -48.18
CA SER A 19 1.66 -10.36 -47.77
C SER A 19 1.30 -10.37 -46.28
N CYS A 20 2.31 -10.18 -45.45
CA CYS A 20 2.10 -9.87 -44.04
C CYS A 20 1.39 -8.50 -44.03
N GLU A 21 0.06 -8.49 -44.06
CA GLU A 21 -0.70 -7.29 -43.74
C GLU A 21 -0.24 -6.86 -42.36
N ALA A 22 0.41 -5.71 -42.27
CA ALA A 22 0.78 -5.12 -40.99
C ALA A 22 -0.50 -4.93 -40.20
N ALA A 23 -0.58 -5.59 -39.04
CA ALA A 23 -1.72 -5.42 -38.16
C ALA A 23 -1.95 -3.94 -37.89
N ALA A 24 -3.21 -3.51 -37.88
CA ALA A 24 -3.55 -2.10 -37.65
C ALA A 24 -2.96 -1.64 -36.31
N PRO A 25 -2.40 -0.42 -36.24
CA PRO A 25 -1.82 0.10 -35.01
C PRO A 25 -2.85 0.08 -33.87
N VAL A 26 -2.41 -0.39 -32.69
CA VAL A 26 -3.23 -0.43 -31.46
C VAL A 26 -3.41 1.01 -30.95
N ALA A 27 -4.66 1.42 -30.73
CA ALA A 27 -4.96 2.67 -30.05
C ALA A 27 -4.68 2.51 -28.54
N PRO A 28 -3.70 3.23 -27.97
CA PRO A 28 -3.28 3.00 -26.59
C PRO A 28 -4.25 3.61 -25.57
N MET A 29 -4.36 2.97 -24.42
CA MET A 29 -4.79 3.61 -23.18
C MET A 29 -3.53 4.09 -22.45
N VAL A 30 -3.40 5.39 -22.22
CA VAL A 30 -2.26 5.99 -21.52
C VAL A 30 -2.70 6.43 -20.13
N LEU A 31 -1.97 6.04 -19.11
CA LEU A 31 -2.08 6.55 -17.75
C LEU A 31 -0.90 7.45 -17.46
N ALA A 32 -1.12 8.74 -17.28
CA ALA A 32 -0.13 9.70 -16.84
C ALA A 32 -0.35 10.03 -15.36
N ILE A 33 0.64 9.71 -14.53
CA ILE A 33 0.64 10.00 -13.09
C ILE A 33 1.56 11.20 -12.88
N LEU A 34 0.99 12.31 -12.42
CA LEU A 34 1.71 13.52 -12.05
C LEU A 34 2.01 13.45 -10.56
N ASP A 35 3.09 12.76 -10.20
CA ASP A 35 3.44 12.43 -8.81
C ASP A 35 3.49 13.69 -7.93
N GLY A 36 2.71 13.71 -6.85
CA GLY A 36 2.65 14.86 -5.94
C GLY A 36 1.84 16.07 -6.44
N TRP A 37 1.05 15.94 -7.53
CA TRP A 37 0.20 16.99 -8.05
C TRP A 37 -1.18 16.98 -7.36
N GLY A 38 -1.28 17.58 -6.17
CA GLY A 38 -2.54 17.72 -5.45
C GLY A 38 -3.40 18.88 -5.97
N TYR A 39 -4.64 18.93 -5.48
CA TYR A 39 -5.58 19.99 -5.78
C TYR A 39 -5.97 20.76 -4.52
N SER A 40 -5.81 22.09 -4.55
CA SER A 40 -6.28 22.99 -3.51
C SER A 40 -6.88 24.26 -4.12
N HIS A 41 -7.91 24.82 -3.46
CA HIS A 41 -8.48 26.11 -3.80
C HIS A 41 -7.58 27.29 -3.35
N GLU A 42 -6.72 27.04 -2.37
CA GLU A 42 -5.78 28.05 -1.86
C GLU A 42 -4.81 28.46 -2.97
N LYS A 43 -4.54 29.77 -3.05
CA LYS A 43 -3.63 30.33 -4.05
C LYS A 43 -2.25 30.63 -3.49
N ASP A 44 -2.21 31.02 -2.22
CA ASP A 44 -0.97 31.40 -1.57
C ASP A 44 -0.12 30.14 -1.30
N HIS A 45 1.16 30.22 -1.63
CA HIS A 45 2.10 29.12 -1.45
C HIS A 45 1.69 27.79 -2.12
N ASN A 46 0.97 27.88 -3.24
CA ASN A 46 0.53 26.75 -4.06
C ASN A 46 1.26 26.80 -5.41
N ALA A 47 2.26 25.92 -5.60
CA ALA A 47 3.07 25.91 -6.82
C ALA A 47 2.24 25.47 -8.06
N VAL A 48 1.24 24.62 -7.87
CA VAL A 48 0.33 24.16 -8.95
C VAL A 48 -0.49 25.33 -9.47
N ARG A 49 -0.98 26.21 -8.57
CA ARG A 49 -1.76 27.40 -8.95
C ARG A 49 -0.92 28.56 -9.43
N ALA A 50 0.34 28.65 -9.01
CA ALA A 50 1.26 29.72 -9.39
C ALA A 50 1.95 29.48 -10.73
N ALA A 51 2.04 28.21 -11.16
CA ALA A 51 2.65 27.84 -12.42
C ALA A 51 1.77 28.25 -13.63
N ASP A 52 2.45 28.52 -14.75
CA ASP A 52 1.77 28.65 -16.07
C ASP A 52 1.46 27.23 -16.59
N THR A 53 0.18 26.86 -16.56
CA THR A 53 -0.29 25.51 -16.89
C THR A 53 -1.36 25.54 -17.99
N PRO A 54 -1.10 26.14 -19.17
CA PRO A 54 -2.10 26.33 -20.21
C PRO A 54 -2.69 25.01 -20.73
N VAL A 55 -1.92 23.92 -20.70
CA VAL A 55 -2.39 22.61 -21.16
C VAL A 55 -3.37 22.01 -20.16
N MET A 56 -2.99 21.92 -18.89
CA MET A 56 -3.87 21.36 -17.85
C MET A 56 -5.14 22.20 -17.68
N ASP A 57 -5.04 23.53 -17.78
CA ASP A 57 -6.18 24.43 -17.74
C ASP A 57 -7.14 24.18 -18.91
N ALA A 58 -6.62 24.06 -20.13
CA ALA A 58 -7.41 23.74 -21.30
C ALA A 58 -8.08 22.36 -21.21
N LEU A 59 -7.35 21.36 -20.72
CA LEU A 59 -7.87 20.00 -20.55
C LEU A 59 -8.97 19.97 -19.48
N TRP A 60 -8.78 20.66 -18.37
CA TRP A 60 -9.78 20.78 -17.30
C TRP A 60 -11.10 21.40 -17.80
N HIS A 61 -11.02 22.40 -18.67
CA HIS A 61 -12.21 23.04 -19.22
C HIS A 61 -12.89 22.25 -20.33
N ALA A 62 -12.13 21.47 -21.12
CA ALA A 62 -12.61 20.84 -22.33
C ALA A 62 -13.01 19.37 -22.17
N TYR A 63 -12.50 18.67 -21.15
CA TYR A 63 -12.67 17.23 -21.00
C TYR A 63 -13.33 16.84 -19.68
N PRO A 64 -13.96 15.65 -19.61
CA PRO A 64 -14.47 15.11 -18.36
C PRO A 64 -13.38 15.05 -17.29
N HIS A 65 -13.68 15.59 -16.13
CA HIS A 65 -12.76 15.63 -15.00
C HIS A 65 -13.48 15.47 -13.67
N THR A 66 -12.74 15.07 -12.66
CA THR A 66 -13.20 14.95 -11.27
C THR A 66 -12.01 15.03 -10.31
N LEU A 67 -12.30 15.10 -9.02
CA LEU A 67 -11.33 14.98 -7.94
C LEU A 67 -11.53 13.65 -7.21
N ILE A 68 -10.44 13.00 -6.83
CA ILE A 68 -10.46 11.73 -6.11
C ILE A 68 -9.60 11.79 -4.86
N GLU A 69 -9.98 10.99 -3.85
CA GLU A 69 -9.25 10.86 -2.60
C GLU A 69 -7.96 10.05 -2.78
N ALA A 70 -6.85 10.58 -2.24
CA ALA A 70 -5.52 9.99 -2.35
C ALA A 70 -4.80 9.86 -0.99
N SER A 71 -5.53 9.95 0.13
CA SER A 71 -4.96 9.95 1.48
C SER A 71 -5.83 9.18 2.48
N GLY A 72 -5.33 8.95 3.67
CA GLY A 72 -6.08 8.35 4.78
C GLY A 72 -6.75 7.03 4.43
N ALA A 73 -7.96 6.83 4.91
CA ALA A 73 -8.71 5.58 4.73
C ALA A 73 -8.98 5.21 3.26
N ALA A 74 -9.02 6.19 2.36
CA ALA A 74 -9.24 5.98 0.93
C ALA A 74 -8.08 5.24 0.24
N VAL A 75 -6.92 5.20 0.86
CA VAL A 75 -5.74 4.45 0.38
C VAL A 75 -5.23 3.42 1.40
N GLY A 76 -6.02 3.13 2.45
CA GLY A 76 -5.70 2.11 3.45
C GLY A 76 -4.75 2.55 4.55
N LEU A 77 -4.52 3.85 4.69
CA LEU A 77 -3.78 4.50 5.75
C LEU A 77 -4.70 4.87 6.93
N PRO A 78 -4.15 5.19 8.12
CA PRO A 78 -4.90 5.84 9.19
C PRO A 78 -5.61 7.12 8.72
N ASP A 79 -6.73 7.46 9.36
CA ASP A 79 -7.44 8.71 9.08
C ASP A 79 -6.50 9.91 9.23
N HIS A 80 -6.63 10.89 8.32
CA HIS A 80 -5.79 12.09 8.25
C HIS A 80 -4.29 11.87 7.98
N GLN A 81 -3.86 10.66 7.69
CA GLN A 81 -2.49 10.41 7.24
C GLN A 81 -2.36 10.75 5.76
N MET A 82 -1.33 11.54 5.42
CA MET A 82 -0.99 11.90 4.06
C MET A 82 -0.72 10.66 3.21
N GLY A 83 -1.14 10.68 1.93
CA GLY A 83 -0.78 9.68 0.94
C GLY A 83 0.74 9.65 0.69
N ASN A 84 1.18 8.64 -0.03
CA ASN A 84 2.56 8.52 -0.51
C ASN A 84 2.61 7.67 -1.78
N SER A 85 3.72 7.76 -2.51
CA SER A 85 3.85 7.13 -3.83
C SER A 85 3.74 5.61 -3.78
N GLU A 86 4.26 4.95 -2.72
CA GLU A 86 4.18 3.49 -2.57
C GLU A 86 2.72 3.02 -2.48
N VAL A 87 1.98 3.61 -1.54
CA VAL A 87 0.57 3.26 -1.30
C VAL A 87 -0.31 3.72 -2.46
N GLY A 88 -0.06 4.90 -3.03
CA GLY A 88 -0.80 5.42 -4.18
C GLY A 88 -0.71 4.51 -5.40
N HIS A 89 0.51 4.14 -5.81
CA HIS A 89 0.73 3.27 -6.96
C HIS A 89 0.22 1.83 -6.72
N LEU A 90 0.38 1.32 -5.49
CA LEU A 90 -0.17 0.02 -5.09
C LEU A 90 -1.71 0.01 -5.20
N THR A 91 -2.36 1.08 -4.75
CA THR A 91 -3.82 1.24 -4.81
C THR A 91 -4.30 1.36 -6.26
N ILE A 92 -3.62 2.18 -7.08
CA ILE A 92 -3.89 2.31 -8.53
C ILE A 92 -3.73 0.95 -9.22
N GLY A 93 -2.62 0.25 -9.01
CA GLY A 93 -2.33 -1.02 -9.68
C GLY A 93 -3.23 -2.17 -9.26
N SER A 94 -3.66 -2.20 -8.01
CA SER A 94 -4.52 -3.26 -7.46
C SER A 94 -6.02 -3.03 -7.66
N GLY A 95 -6.44 -1.80 -7.95
CA GLY A 95 -7.85 -1.43 -8.07
C GLY A 95 -8.65 -1.67 -6.79
N ARG A 96 -7.99 -1.61 -5.64
CA ARG A 96 -8.60 -1.79 -4.32
C ARG A 96 -7.81 -1.10 -3.23
N ILE A 97 -8.48 -0.80 -2.13
CA ILE A 97 -7.84 -0.25 -0.93
C ILE A 97 -7.13 -1.38 -0.20
N ILE A 98 -5.79 -1.32 -0.14
CA ILE A 98 -4.97 -2.26 0.63
C ILE A 98 -4.64 -1.60 1.96
N ARG A 99 -5.29 -2.08 3.02
CA ARG A 99 -5.10 -1.53 4.34
C ARG A 99 -3.74 -1.91 4.89
N GLN A 100 -3.01 -0.93 5.41
CA GLN A 100 -1.83 -1.22 6.20
C GLN A 100 -2.19 -2.07 7.43
N GLU A 101 -1.24 -2.86 7.93
CA GLU A 101 -1.46 -3.81 9.02
C GLU A 101 -2.02 -3.11 10.27
N LEU A 102 -1.54 -1.93 10.61
CA LEU A 102 -2.08 -1.12 11.71
C LEU A 102 -3.60 -0.90 11.57
N VAL A 103 -4.03 -0.50 10.37
CA VAL A 103 -5.45 -0.21 10.08
C VAL A 103 -6.26 -1.50 10.04
N ARG A 104 -5.77 -2.53 9.36
CA ARG A 104 -6.42 -3.84 9.19
C ARG A 104 -6.68 -4.50 10.54
N ILE A 105 -5.66 -4.60 11.38
CA ILE A 105 -5.74 -5.21 12.70
C ILE A 105 -6.56 -4.33 13.64
N GLY A 106 -6.32 -3.01 13.63
CA GLY A 106 -7.10 -2.05 14.42
C GLY A 106 -8.59 -2.11 14.14
N GLN A 107 -9.00 -2.27 12.86
CA GLN A 107 -10.42 -2.48 12.50
C GLN A 107 -10.94 -3.82 13.03
N ALA A 108 -10.16 -4.91 12.91
CA ALA A 108 -10.56 -6.21 13.43
C ALA A 108 -10.80 -6.17 14.95
N VAL A 109 -9.98 -5.41 15.66
CA VAL A 109 -10.14 -5.19 17.10
C VAL A 109 -11.37 -4.33 17.42
N ARG A 110 -11.55 -3.19 16.74
CA ARG A 110 -12.69 -2.28 16.97
C ARG A 110 -14.03 -2.92 16.63
N ASN A 111 -14.10 -3.65 15.52
CA ASN A 111 -15.33 -4.31 15.04
C ASN A 111 -15.57 -5.67 15.74
N GLY A 112 -14.67 -6.11 16.62
CA GLY A 112 -14.78 -7.39 17.31
C GLY A 112 -14.51 -8.62 16.43
N THR A 113 -14.17 -8.46 15.14
CA THR A 113 -13.95 -9.59 14.22
C THR A 113 -12.69 -10.39 14.55
N ILE A 114 -11.78 -9.84 15.37
CA ILE A 114 -10.65 -10.59 15.94
C ILE A 114 -11.11 -11.86 16.68
N ALA A 115 -12.32 -11.85 17.28
CA ALA A 115 -12.91 -13.00 17.96
C ALA A 115 -13.17 -14.19 17.03
N ALA A 116 -13.30 -13.96 15.72
CA ALA A 116 -13.47 -15.01 14.72
C ALA A 116 -12.15 -15.47 14.07
N ASN A 117 -11.00 -14.95 14.52
CA ASN A 117 -9.69 -15.28 13.94
C ASN A 117 -9.35 -16.76 14.16
N ALA A 118 -9.15 -17.50 13.08
CA ALA A 118 -8.96 -18.96 13.11
C ALA A 118 -7.68 -19.39 13.84
N ALA A 119 -6.56 -18.66 13.63
CA ALA A 119 -5.28 -18.98 14.27
C ALA A 119 -5.33 -18.76 15.79
N LEU A 120 -5.91 -17.64 16.21
CA LEU A 120 -6.11 -17.33 17.63
C LEU A 120 -7.06 -18.36 18.28
N ASN A 121 -8.18 -18.69 17.62
CA ASN A 121 -9.14 -19.64 18.15
C ASN A 121 -8.56 -21.06 18.25
N GLY A 122 -7.77 -21.50 17.27
CA GLY A 122 -7.06 -22.80 17.34
C GLY A 122 -6.06 -22.85 18.51
N LEU A 123 -5.36 -21.74 18.79
CA LEU A 123 -4.51 -21.63 19.98
C LEU A 123 -5.35 -21.73 21.27
N ALA A 124 -6.45 -20.98 21.36
CA ALA A 124 -7.32 -21.00 22.56
C ALA A 124 -7.88 -22.41 22.82
N ASP A 125 -8.32 -23.12 21.79
CA ASP A 125 -8.83 -24.50 21.91
C ASP A 125 -7.75 -25.45 22.46
N THR A 126 -6.50 -25.31 21.99
CA THR A 126 -5.35 -26.07 22.49
C THR A 126 -5.11 -25.79 23.97
N LEU A 127 -5.08 -24.51 24.36
CA LEU A 127 -4.81 -24.10 25.75
C LEU A 127 -5.93 -24.49 26.72
N LEU A 128 -7.17 -24.45 26.30
CA LEU A 128 -8.31 -24.92 27.10
C LEU A 128 -8.28 -26.43 27.29
N ALA A 129 -7.84 -27.18 26.27
CA ALA A 129 -7.75 -28.63 26.37
C ALA A 129 -6.60 -29.10 27.27
N ASN A 130 -5.47 -28.39 27.32
CA ASN A 130 -4.30 -28.78 28.11
C ASN A 130 -4.16 -28.03 29.44
N GLY A 131 -5.04 -27.03 29.71
CA GLY A 131 -5.00 -26.23 30.93
C GLY A 131 -3.79 -25.31 31.07
N ARG A 132 -3.15 -24.93 29.96
CA ARG A 132 -1.91 -24.13 29.93
C ARG A 132 -2.19 -22.63 29.75
N PRO A 133 -1.30 -21.75 30.25
CA PRO A 133 -1.48 -20.31 30.16
C PRO A 133 -1.29 -19.76 28.74
N LEU A 134 -1.85 -18.56 28.55
CA LEU A 134 -1.61 -17.72 27.38
C LEU A 134 -0.61 -16.62 27.71
N HIS A 135 0.42 -16.47 26.92
CA HIS A 135 1.38 -15.38 26.97
C HIS A 135 1.15 -14.40 25.82
N LEU A 136 1.12 -13.09 26.13
CA LEU A 136 1.00 -12.01 25.16
C LEU A 136 2.27 -11.18 25.20
N ILE A 137 2.99 -11.04 24.09
CA ILE A 137 4.22 -10.25 23.99
C ILE A 137 4.16 -9.28 22.83
N GLY A 138 4.64 -8.05 23.03
CA GLY A 138 4.78 -7.06 22.00
C GLY A 138 5.16 -5.68 22.52
N LEU A 139 5.46 -4.77 21.58
CA LEU A 139 5.75 -3.37 21.89
C LEU A 139 4.46 -2.68 22.37
N CYS A 140 4.49 -2.17 23.57
CA CYS A 140 3.31 -1.63 24.26
C CYS A 140 3.31 -0.10 24.25
N SER A 141 3.01 0.48 23.10
CA SER A 141 2.87 1.93 22.92
C SER A 141 1.76 2.24 21.90
N ASP A 142 1.48 3.51 21.69
CA ASP A 142 0.56 4.04 20.69
C ASP A 142 1.28 4.57 19.43
N GLY A 143 2.61 4.38 19.33
CA GLY A 143 3.41 4.86 18.20
C GLY A 143 3.02 4.28 16.84
N GLY A 144 2.37 3.10 16.81
CA GLY A 144 1.77 2.54 15.61
C GLY A 144 2.75 2.09 14.50
N VAL A 145 4.05 2.02 14.80
CA VAL A 145 5.09 1.64 13.82
C VAL A 145 5.29 0.12 13.76
N HIS A 146 5.35 -0.55 14.91
CA HIS A 146 5.59 -1.98 15.05
C HIS A 146 4.41 -2.75 15.63
N SER A 147 3.63 -2.10 16.47
CA SER A 147 2.46 -2.61 17.17
C SER A 147 1.57 -1.45 17.61
N HIS A 148 0.48 -1.74 18.27
CA HIS A 148 -0.34 -0.73 18.93
C HIS A 148 -0.96 -1.30 20.21
N ILE A 149 -0.95 -0.52 21.30
CA ILE A 149 -1.41 -0.95 22.62
C ILE A 149 -2.88 -1.40 22.63
N GLU A 150 -3.74 -0.80 21.80
CA GLU A 150 -5.16 -1.21 21.69
C GLU A 150 -5.32 -2.62 21.06
N HIS A 151 -4.31 -3.12 20.33
CA HIS A 151 -4.32 -4.50 19.86
C HIS A 151 -4.16 -5.48 21.03
N LEU A 152 -3.36 -5.15 22.04
CA LEU A 152 -3.29 -5.91 23.30
C LEU A 152 -4.65 -5.92 23.99
N GLY A 153 -5.35 -4.78 24.07
CA GLY A 153 -6.72 -4.72 24.60
C GLY A 153 -7.69 -5.63 23.85
N GLY A 154 -7.56 -5.70 22.52
CA GLY A 154 -8.32 -6.64 21.68
C GLY A 154 -8.04 -8.10 22.03
N LEU A 155 -6.77 -8.47 22.22
CA LEU A 155 -6.38 -9.82 22.63
C LEU A 155 -6.85 -10.20 24.04
N LEU A 156 -6.79 -9.27 25.00
CA LEU A 156 -7.30 -9.51 26.35
C LEU A 156 -8.81 -9.77 26.34
N ARG A 157 -9.59 -8.95 25.61
CA ARG A 157 -11.05 -9.19 25.45
C ARG A 157 -11.35 -10.51 24.73
N TRP A 158 -10.57 -10.84 23.70
CA TRP A 158 -10.67 -12.13 23.01
C TRP A 158 -10.39 -13.30 23.97
N ALA A 159 -9.31 -13.24 24.74
CA ALA A 159 -8.92 -14.29 25.69
C ALA A 159 -10.00 -14.49 26.77
N ALA A 160 -10.53 -13.40 27.34
CA ALA A 160 -11.64 -13.43 28.29
C ALA A 160 -12.90 -14.09 27.70
N GLY A 161 -13.26 -13.69 26.46
CA GLY A 161 -14.41 -14.25 25.73
C GLY A 161 -14.26 -15.73 25.39
N ARG A 162 -13.02 -16.22 25.21
CA ARG A 162 -12.71 -17.64 25.03
C ARG A 162 -12.66 -18.44 26.34
N GLY A 163 -12.68 -17.77 27.50
CA GLY A 163 -12.61 -18.42 28.79
C GLY A 163 -11.19 -18.71 29.30
N LEU A 164 -10.16 -18.15 28.65
CA LEU A 164 -8.78 -18.24 29.12
C LEU A 164 -8.63 -17.37 30.38
N ARG A 165 -8.13 -17.94 31.48
CA ARG A 165 -8.05 -17.28 32.79
C ARG A 165 -6.63 -16.90 33.19
N ASP A 166 -5.62 -17.72 32.87
CA ASP A 166 -4.21 -17.39 33.11
C ASP A 166 -3.62 -16.76 31.86
N VAL A 167 -3.64 -15.43 31.81
CA VAL A 167 -3.10 -14.62 30.72
C VAL A 167 -1.94 -13.78 31.25
N ARG A 168 -0.77 -13.91 30.64
CA ARG A 168 0.49 -13.33 31.08
C ARG A 168 0.98 -12.32 30.05
N VAL A 169 1.15 -11.05 30.45
CA VAL A 169 1.53 -9.96 29.56
C VAL A 169 3.01 -9.65 29.74
N HIS A 170 3.78 -9.80 28.65
CA HIS A 170 5.19 -9.46 28.57
C HIS A 170 5.31 -8.13 27.83
N VAL A 171 5.54 -7.06 28.57
CA VAL A 171 5.57 -5.69 28.06
C VAL A 171 6.94 -5.38 27.49
N ILE A 172 7.01 -5.02 26.21
CA ILE A 172 8.17 -4.37 25.62
C ILE A 172 7.91 -2.87 25.63
N THR A 173 8.78 -2.09 26.29
CA THR A 173 8.70 -0.63 26.38
C THR A 173 9.33 0.03 25.15
N ASP A 174 8.81 1.20 24.73
CA ASP A 174 9.18 1.85 23.45
C ASP A 174 10.28 2.92 23.62
N GLY A 175 9.92 4.16 23.84
CA GLY A 175 10.85 5.29 24.02
C GLY A 175 11.63 5.71 22.77
N ARG A 176 11.27 5.16 21.57
CA ARG A 176 11.85 5.52 20.26
C ARG A 176 10.80 6.03 19.29
N ASP A 177 9.69 5.30 19.13
CA ASP A 177 8.57 5.71 18.29
C ASP A 177 7.58 6.55 19.10
N THR A 178 7.81 6.71 20.41
CA THR A 178 7.11 7.54 21.37
C THR A 178 8.09 8.29 22.27
N ALA A 179 7.57 9.16 23.15
CA ALA A 179 8.40 9.90 24.10
C ALA A 179 9.31 8.98 24.93
N PRO A 180 10.58 9.35 25.17
CA PRO A 180 11.55 8.49 25.87
C PRO A 180 11.16 8.09 27.31
N HIS A 181 10.23 8.80 27.94
CA HIS A 181 9.70 8.57 29.29
C HIS A 181 8.17 8.39 29.29
N GLY A 182 7.60 7.87 28.21
CA GLY A 182 6.16 7.62 28.07
C GLY A 182 5.66 6.36 28.79
N GLY A 183 6.57 5.48 29.20
CA GLY A 183 6.31 4.17 29.76
C GLY A 183 5.27 4.11 30.89
N PRO A 184 5.29 5.00 31.89
CA PRO A 184 4.30 4.97 32.98
C PRO A 184 2.85 5.14 32.48
N GLY A 185 2.62 6.01 31.49
CA GLY A 185 1.30 6.18 30.86
C GLY A 185 0.85 4.91 30.14
N PHE A 186 1.75 4.25 29.43
CA PHE A 186 1.46 2.99 28.73
C PHE A 186 1.19 1.84 29.72
N VAL A 187 1.98 1.72 30.78
CA VAL A 187 1.76 0.69 31.81
C VAL A 187 0.40 0.90 32.51
N ALA A 188 0.05 2.14 32.87
CA ALA A 188 -1.26 2.46 33.42
C ALA A 188 -2.40 2.11 32.45
N ARG A 189 -2.22 2.37 31.14
CA ARG A 189 -3.19 1.96 30.12
C ARG A 189 -3.31 0.44 30.01
N ILE A 190 -2.20 -0.31 30.07
CA ILE A 190 -2.22 -1.78 30.06
C ILE A 190 -3.01 -2.30 31.28
N GLN A 191 -2.77 -1.75 32.47
CA GLN A 191 -3.52 -2.14 33.66
C GLN A 191 -5.02 -1.89 33.49
N THR A 192 -5.40 -0.74 32.95
CA THR A 192 -6.80 -0.44 32.61
C THR A 192 -7.39 -1.49 31.65
N LEU A 193 -6.66 -1.87 30.60
CA LEU A 193 -7.11 -2.88 29.62
C LEU A 193 -7.28 -4.26 30.26
N ILE A 194 -6.40 -4.64 31.19
CA ILE A 194 -6.49 -5.87 31.99
C ILE A 194 -7.73 -5.85 32.87
N ASP A 195 -7.95 -4.75 33.58
CA ASP A 195 -9.12 -4.59 34.49
C ASP A 195 -10.44 -4.61 33.71
N GLU A 196 -10.51 -3.92 32.55
CA GLU A 196 -11.66 -3.94 31.63
C GLU A 196 -11.96 -5.34 31.09
N ALA A 197 -10.93 -6.12 30.77
CA ALA A 197 -11.07 -7.48 30.25
C ALA A 197 -11.36 -8.50 31.35
N GLY A 198 -11.01 -8.21 32.59
CA GLY A 198 -11.12 -9.12 33.74
C GLY A 198 -10.18 -10.32 33.71
N VAL A 199 -9.17 -10.28 32.85
CA VAL A 199 -8.13 -11.32 32.73
C VAL A 199 -6.79 -10.68 32.40
N GLY A 200 -5.71 -11.32 32.86
CA GLY A 200 -4.34 -10.92 32.58
C GLY A 200 -3.61 -10.32 33.77
N ARG A 201 -2.30 -10.32 33.68
CA ARG A 201 -1.37 -9.62 34.58
C ARG A 201 -0.09 -9.26 33.85
N ILE A 202 0.52 -8.14 34.20
CA ILE A 202 1.86 -7.80 33.72
C ILE A 202 2.86 -8.73 34.41
N THR A 203 3.61 -9.48 33.61
CA THR A 203 4.54 -10.49 34.10
C THR A 203 6.00 -10.03 33.99
N THR A 204 6.34 -9.35 32.89
CA THR A 204 7.69 -8.82 32.64
C THR A 204 7.66 -7.45 32.01
N LEU A 205 8.74 -6.68 32.24
CA LEU A 205 9.07 -5.46 31.51
C LEU A 205 10.44 -5.61 30.86
N CYS A 206 10.59 -5.12 29.62
CA CYS A 206 11.85 -5.16 28.90
C CYS A 206 11.87 -4.05 27.84
N GLY A 207 12.93 -3.26 27.80
CA GLY A 207 13.12 -2.26 26.76
C GLY A 207 13.28 -2.87 25.36
N ARG A 208 12.79 -2.17 24.34
CA ARG A 208 12.89 -2.63 22.95
C ARG A 208 14.33 -2.82 22.46
N TYR A 209 15.29 -2.17 23.08
CA TYR A 209 16.71 -2.35 22.79
C TYR A 209 17.17 -3.80 22.92
N TRP A 210 16.58 -4.55 23.87
CA TRP A 210 16.87 -5.95 24.15
C TRP A 210 15.99 -6.90 23.34
N ALA A 211 14.68 -6.67 23.37
CA ALA A 211 13.70 -7.59 22.77
C ALA A 211 13.48 -7.40 21.28
N MET A 212 13.93 -6.29 20.69
CA MET A 212 13.62 -5.90 19.32
C MET A 212 14.89 -5.53 18.52
N ASP A 213 15.98 -6.24 18.74
CA ASP A 213 17.17 -6.13 17.89
C ASP A 213 16.92 -6.75 16.51
N ARG A 214 17.53 -6.16 15.45
CA ARG A 214 17.46 -6.66 14.07
C ARG A 214 18.81 -6.86 13.40
N ASP A 215 19.90 -6.55 14.13
CA ASP A 215 21.26 -6.50 13.61
C ASP A 215 22.11 -7.70 14.05
N HIS A 216 21.44 -8.81 14.46
CA HIS A 216 22.07 -10.04 14.96
C HIS A 216 22.97 -9.83 16.18
N ARG A 217 22.62 -8.86 17.03
CA ARG A 217 23.24 -8.68 18.34
C ARG A 217 22.61 -9.64 19.32
N TRP A 218 23.07 -10.89 19.23
CA TRP A 218 22.46 -12.00 19.97
C TRP A 218 22.54 -11.83 21.48
N ASP A 219 23.55 -11.14 22.00
CA ASP A 219 23.69 -10.77 23.42
C ASP A 219 22.47 -9.99 23.95
N ARG A 220 21.84 -9.17 23.10
CA ARG A 220 20.62 -8.44 23.44
C ARG A 220 19.40 -9.37 23.42
N THR A 221 19.22 -10.07 22.31
CA THR A 221 18.09 -11.00 22.14
C THR A 221 18.11 -12.09 23.22
N GLU A 222 19.28 -12.56 23.61
CA GLU A 222 19.48 -13.55 24.66
C GLU A 222 18.95 -13.07 26.01
N LYS A 223 19.20 -11.81 26.42
CA LYS A 223 18.64 -11.25 27.65
C LYS A 223 17.11 -11.28 27.66
N ALA A 224 16.49 -10.86 26.55
CA ALA A 224 15.02 -10.92 26.41
C ALA A 224 14.50 -12.37 26.40
N TYR A 225 15.20 -13.28 25.74
CA TYR A 225 14.87 -14.70 25.74
C TYR A 225 14.92 -15.29 27.16
N ARG A 226 16.02 -15.08 27.88
CA ARG A 226 16.22 -15.60 29.25
C ARG A 226 15.20 -15.03 30.23
N LEU A 227 14.80 -13.75 30.09
CA LEU A 227 13.70 -13.16 30.86
C LEU A 227 12.40 -13.98 30.78
N LEU A 228 12.11 -14.54 29.61
CA LEU A 228 10.89 -15.31 29.34
C LEU A 228 11.00 -16.78 29.75
N THR A 229 12.20 -17.34 29.76
CA THR A 229 12.42 -18.79 29.80
C THR A 229 13.18 -19.29 31.03
N GLU A 230 13.94 -18.44 31.72
CA GLU A 230 14.80 -18.86 32.84
C GLU A 230 14.31 -18.24 34.16
N PRO A 231 14.43 -18.99 35.28
CA PRO A 231 14.12 -18.44 36.60
C PRO A 231 15.01 -17.25 36.94
N ALA A 232 14.42 -16.23 37.53
CA ALA A 232 15.10 -15.07 38.11
C ALA A 232 14.30 -14.59 39.31
N ASP A 233 14.92 -13.82 40.20
CA ASP A 233 14.25 -13.22 41.32
C ASP A 233 13.13 -12.28 40.86
N LEU A 234 12.02 -12.30 41.57
CA LEU A 234 10.91 -11.38 41.32
C LEU A 234 11.27 -9.99 41.83
N CYS A 235 11.07 -9.01 41.01
CA CYS A 235 11.19 -7.62 41.39
C CYS A 235 10.02 -7.24 42.33
N PRO A 236 10.30 -6.72 43.54
CA PRO A 236 9.25 -6.39 44.52
C PRO A 236 8.52 -5.07 44.21
N PHE A 237 8.96 -4.35 43.17
CA PHE A 237 8.42 -3.04 42.82
C PHE A 237 7.31 -3.18 41.76
N THR A 238 6.41 -2.23 41.75
CA THR A 238 5.39 -2.09 40.70
C THR A 238 6.03 -1.74 39.35
N PRO A 239 5.34 -1.99 38.22
CA PRO A 239 5.84 -1.58 36.91
C PRO A 239 6.22 -0.10 36.83
N GLU A 240 5.42 0.78 37.46
CA GLU A 240 5.69 2.22 37.50
C GLU A 240 6.92 2.57 38.33
N GLU A 241 7.11 1.94 39.50
CA GLU A 241 8.29 2.13 40.33
C GLU A 241 9.57 1.67 39.61
N VAL A 242 9.50 0.58 38.87
CA VAL A 242 10.62 0.10 38.03
C VAL A 242 11.00 1.16 37.00
N LEU A 243 10.04 1.73 36.28
CA LEU A 243 10.28 2.78 35.29
C LEU A 243 10.85 4.04 35.92
N GLN A 244 10.28 4.50 37.05
CA GLN A 244 10.78 5.68 37.76
C GLN A 244 12.21 5.47 38.28
N GLY A 245 12.52 4.28 38.80
CA GLY A 245 13.88 3.91 39.21
C GLY A 245 14.87 3.94 38.04
N SER A 246 14.44 3.44 36.87
CA SER A 246 15.23 3.47 35.62
C SER A 246 15.53 4.90 35.19
N TYR A 247 14.51 5.78 35.21
CA TYR A 247 14.69 7.20 34.84
C TYR A 247 15.61 7.95 35.80
N ALA A 248 15.52 7.63 37.10
CA ALA A 248 16.43 8.21 38.09
C ALA A 248 17.90 7.82 37.84
N ALA A 249 18.12 6.66 37.18
CA ALA A 249 19.44 6.21 36.75
C ALA A 249 19.83 6.72 35.33
N GLY A 250 19.01 7.55 34.69
CA GLY A 250 19.25 8.10 33.34
C GLY A 250 18.95 7.12 32.22
N ILE A 251 18.21 6.04 32.50
CA ILE A 251 17.85 5.00 31.52
C ILE A 251 16.40 5.23 31.08
N THR A 252 16.19 5.42 29.79
CA THR A 252 14.86 5.65 29.18
C THR A 252 14.13 4.33 28.90
N ASP A 253 12.86 4.42 28.48
CA ASP A 253 12.03 3.26 28.12
C ASP A 253 12.72 2.30 27.14
N GLU A 254 13.41 2.84 26.16
CA GLU A 254 14.06 2.05 25.12
C GLU A 254 15.10 1.06 25.70
N PHE A 255 15.82 1.50 26.73
CA PHE A 255 16.97 0.79 27.30
C PHE A 255 16.65 0.09 28.62
N LEU A 256 15.37 0.07 29.04
CA LEU A 256 14.96 -0.60 30.27
C LEU A 256 15.49 -2.04 30.34
N GLU A 257 16.30 -2.34 31.35
CA GLU A 257 16.81 -3.71 31.55
C GLU A 257 15.65 -4.69 31.79
N PRO A 258 15.79 -5.96 31.35
CA PRO A 258 14.76 -6.98 31.55
C PRO A 258 14.43 -7.19 33.02
N VAL A 259 13.16 -7.07 33.39
CA VAL A 259 12.67 -7.19 34.77
C VAL A 259 11.50 -8.16 34.82
N ARG A 260 11.52 -9.08 35.79
CA ARG A 260 10.41 -9.99 36.11
C ARG A 260 9.62 -9.45 37.29
N LEU A 261 8.32 -9.27 37.11
CA LEU A 261 7.41 -8.72 38.12
C LEU A 261 6.54 -9.80 38.78
N ALA A 262 6.26 -10.88 38.08
CA ALA A 262 5.44 -11.98 38.56
C ALA A 262 5.91 -13.32 38.00
N ASP A 263 5.49 -14.40 38.62
CA ASP A 263 5.68 -15.75 38.09
C ASP A 263 4.98 -15.91 36.74
N GLY A 264 5.64 -16.56 35.81
CA GLY A 264 5.08 -16.75 34.47
C GLY A 264 6.11 -16.97 33.39
N LEU A 265 7.04 -17.93 33.62
CA LEU A 265 7.92 -18.43 32.58
C LEU A 265 7.12 -19.12 31.48
N LEU A 266 7.69 -19.10 30.29
CA LEU A 266 7.25 -19.97 29.20
C LEU A 266 7.66 -21.41 29.51
N GLU A 267 6.70 -22.33 29.43
CA GLU A 267 6.90 -23.75 29.63
C GLU A 267 6.30 -24.56 28.49
N ALA A 268 6.66 -25.84 28.41
CA ALA A 268 6.12 -26.74 27.42
C ALA A 268 4.58 -26.85 27.50
N GLY A 269 3.92 -26.71 26.36
CA GLY A 269 2.48 -26.69 26.23
C GLY A 269 1.84 -25.32 26.32
N ASP A 270 2.58 -24.27 26.65
CA ASP A 270 2.06 -22.90 26.71
C ASP A 270 1.74 -22.34 25.34
N GLY A 271 0.86 -21.32 25.32
CA GLY A 271 0.57 -20.52 24.16
C GLY A 271 1.22 -19.15 24.21
N LEU A 272 1.74 -18.71 23.08
CA LEU A 272 2.34 -17.37 22.95
C LEU A 272 1.73 -16.65 21.75
N VAL A 273 1.25 -15.41 21.97
CA VAL A 273 0.87 -14.50 20.88
C VAL A 273 1.85 -13.34 20.86
N CYS A 274 2.57 -13.18 19.74
CA CYS A 274 3.34 -11.97 19.47
C CYS A 274 2.51 -11.01 18.63
N PHE A 275 2.12 -9.87 19.20
CA PHE A 275 1.18 -8.94 18.56
C PHE A 275 1.83 -7.78 17.80
N ASN A 276 3.13 -7.79 17.61
CA ASN A 276 3.77 -6.90 16.65
C ASN A 276 3.30 -7.27 15.23
N PHE A 277 2.96 -6.27 14.43
CA PHE A 277 2.57 -6.49 13.03
C PHE A 277 3.72 -6.22 12.05
N ARG A 278 4.78 -5.50 12.47
CA ARG A 278 5.99 -5.30 11.68
C ARG A 278 7.07 -6.31 12.10
N PRO A 279 7.54 -7.17 11.17
CA PRO A 279 8.32 -8.36 11.49
C PRO A 279 9.80 -8.09 11.79
N ASP A 280 10.39 -7.03 11.24
CA ASP A 280 11.84 -6.82 11.15
C ASP A 280 12.57 -6.89 12.50
N ARG A 281 11.95 -6.42 13.58
CA ARG A 281 12.56 -6.33 14.91
C ARG A 281 12.17 -7.44 15.88
N VAL A 282 11.09 -8.19 15.65
CA VAL A 282 10.71 -9.30 16.54
C VAL A 282 11.11 -10.67 15.99
N ARG A 283 11.57 -10.71 14.74
CA ARG A 283 11.97 -11.94 14.06
C ARG A 283 13.05 -12.71 14.83
N GLN A 284 14.08 -12.01 15.33
CA GLN A 284 15.18 -12.66 16.04
C GLN A 284 14.72 -13.36 17.33
N LEU A 285 13.90 -12.70 18.13
CA LEU A 285 13.34 -13.30 19.35
C LEU A 285 12.43 -14.48 19.02
N MET A 286 11.58 -14.37 17.99
CA MET A 286 10.74 -15.49 17.57
C MET A 286 11.57 -16.66 17.04
N ARG A 287 12.61 -16.43 16.24
CA ARG A 287 13.53 -17.50 15.82
C ARG A 287 14.15 -18.21 17.03
N ALA A 288 14.61 -17.45 18.02
CA ALA A 288 15.15 -18.02 19.25
C ALA A 288 14.12 -18.86 20.01
N LEU A 289 12.85 -18.51 20.01
CA LEU A 289 11.80 -19.25 20.71
C LEU A 289 11.35 -20.51 19.97
N VAL A 290 11.24 -20.47 18.63
CA VAL A 290 10.51 -21.51 17.90
C VAL A 290 11.37 -22.41 17.01
N LEU A 291 12.52 -21.96 16.50
CA LEU A 291 13.31 -22.78 15.58
C LEU A 291 13.90 -24.00 16.31
N PRO A 292 13.83 -25.20 15.74
CA PRO A 292 14.54 -26.36 16.28
C PRO A 292 16.05 -26.15 16.32
N GLU A 293 16.61 -25.70 15.19
CA GLU A 293 18.01 -25.34 15.04
C GLU A 293 18.15 -23.82 15.11
N PHE A 294 18.95 -23.35 16.03
CA PHE A 294 19.22 -21.94 16.27
C PHE A 294 20.66 -21.77 16.74
N ASP A 295 21.37 -20.86 16.11
CA ASP A 295 22.82 -20.67 16.24
C ASP A 295 23.21 -19.33 16.90
N GLY A 296 22.26 -18.53 17.34
CA GLY A 296 22.52 -17.21 17.91
C GLY A 296 23.16 -17.26 19.32
N PHE A 297 22.70 -18.19 20.17
CA PHE A 297 23.19 -18.42 21.52
C PHE A 297 22.73 -19.79 22.02
N GLU A 298 23.40 -20.32 23.05
CA GLU A 298 23.01 -21.60 23.69
C GLU A 298 21.71 -21.41 24.48
N ARG A 299 20.74 -22.28 24.25
CA ARG A 299 19.42 -22.23 24.89
C ARG A 299 18.82 -23.62 25.10
N GLN A 300 17.98 -23.75 26.09
CA GLN A 300 17.08 -24.90 26.21
C GLN A 300 15.77 -24.58 25.48
N ARG A 301 15.49 -25.28 24.36
CA ARG A 301 14.25 -25.11 23.62
C ARG A 301 13.05 -25.56 24.46
N ILE A 302 11.99 -24.77 24.40
CA ILE A 302 10.68 -25.11 24.97
C ILE A 302 9.87 -25.83 23.87
N ASP A 303 9.53 -27.10 24.09
CA ASP A 303 8.81 -27.90 23.11
C ASP A 303 7.78 -28.84 23.78
N PRO A 304 6.50 -28.82 23.39
CA PRO A 304 5.92 -27.91 22.41
C PRO A 304 5.70 -26.48 22.97
N LEU A 305 5.87 -25.46 22.15
CA LEU A 305 5.40 -24.10 22.38
C LEU A 305 4.44 -23.72 21.24
N HIS A 306 3.20 -23.35 21.59
CA HIS A 306 2.18 -23.03 20.60
C HIS A 306 2.20 -21.54 20.30
N VAL A 307 2.73 -21.13 19.14
CA VAL A 307 2.96 -19.71 18.83
C VAL A 307 2.06 -19.23 17.72
N VAL A 308 1.45 -18.06 17.95
CA VAL A 308 0.75 -17.26 16.93
C VAL A 308 1.45 -15.91 16.81
N THR A 309 1.81 -15.53 15.58
CA THR A 309 2.29 -14.18 15.28
C THR A 309 1.19 -13.39 14.57
N PHE A 310 1.14 -12.08 14.79
CA PHE A 310 0.11 -11.26 14.13
C PHE A 310 0.26 -11.29 12.61
N THR A 311 1.46 -11.11 12.11
CA THR A 311 1.77 -11.17 10.68
C THR A 311 2.81 -12.25 10.40
N GLN A 312 3.07 -12.54 9.15
CA GLN A 312 4.12 -13.47 8.75
C GLN A 312 5.49 -12.83 8.95
N TYR A 313 6.25 -13.27 9.95
CA TYR A 313 7.56 -12.68 10.25
C TYR A 313 8.67 -13.21 9.35
N GLU A 314 8.56 -14.48 8.95
CA GLU A 314 9.48 -15.14 8.04
C GLU A 314 8.79 -16.37 7.44
N GLN A 315 9.10 -16.67 6.19
CA GLN A 315 8.60 -17.89 5.56
C GLN A 315 9.27 -19.13 6.19
N GLY A 316 8.47 -20.11 6.57
CA GLY A 316 8.97 -21.37 7.15
C GLY A 316 9.14 -21.36 8.67
N LEU A 317 8.88 -20.26 9.38
CA LEU A 317 8.76 -20.30 10.84
C LEU A 317 7.62 -21.24 11.27
N PRO A 318 7.84 -22.13 12.26
CA PRO A 318 6.81 -23.07 12.72
C PRO A 318 5.80 -22.37 13.66
N VAL A 319 5.06 -21.39 13.14
CA VAL A 319 4.08 -20.58 13.87
C VAL A 319 2.79 -20.46 13.06
N ALA A 320 1.66 -20.27 13.73
CA ALA A 320 0.43 -19.85 13.08
C ALA A 320 0.44 -18.31 12.90
N VAL A 321 -0.21 -17.83 11.84
CA VAL A 321 -0.27 -16.40 11.51
C VAL A 321 -1.72 -15.93 11.63
N ALA A 322 -1.98 -14.93 12.49
CA ALA A 322 -3.31 -14.40 12.71
C ALA A 322 -3.83 -13.57 11.54
N PHE A 323 -2.97 -12.77 10.95
CA PHE A 323 -3.27 -11.90 9.80
C PHE A 323 -2.26 -12.19 8.68
N PRO A 324 -2.46 -13.27 7.91
CA PRO A 324 -1.56 -13.61 6.80
C PRO A 324 -1.56 -12.49 5.75
N PRO A 325 -0.47 -12.40 4.94
CA PRO A 325 -0.42 -11.46 3.83
C PRO A 325 -1.63 -11.63 2.91
N GLU A 326 -2.22 -10.53 2.46
CA GLU A 326 -3.27 -10.59 1.46
C GLU A 326 -2.67 -10.94 0.10
N SER A 327 -3.29 -11.88 -0.61
CA SER A 327 -2.91 -12.16 -2.00
C SER A 327 -3.25 -10.95 -2.88
N LEU A 328 -2.27 -10.47 -3.63
CA LEU A 328 -2.41 -9.36 -4.56
C LEU A 328 -2.65 -9.84 -6.00
N ASP A 329 -3.51 -10.85 -6.19
CA ASP A 329 -3.93 -11.31 -7.51
C ASP A 329 -4.93 -10.34 -8.17
N GLY A 330 -5.01 -10.39 -9.49
CA GLY A 330 -5.94 -9.60 -10.28
C GLY A 330 -5.52 -8.13 -10.38
N LEU A 331 -4.21 -7.88 -10.43
CA LEU A 331 -3.65 -6.54 -10.65
C LEU A 331 -3.89 -6.07 -12.09
N LEU A 332 -3.94 -4.76 -12.31
CA LEU A 332 -4.11 -4.15 -13.64
C LEU A 332 -3.15 -4.75 -14.68
N GLY A 333 -1.85 -4.78 -14.36
CA GLY A 333 -0.84 -5.32 -15.26
C GLY A 333 -1.00 -6.81 -15.54
N GLN A 334 -1.44 -7.58 -14.55
CA GLN A 334 -1.74 -9.00 -14.69
C GLN A 334 -2.94 -9.22 -15.63
N VAL A 335 -4.03 -8.47 -15.45
CA VAL A 335 -5.23 -8.58 -16.31
C VAL A 335 -4.88 -8.28 -17.77
N VAL A 336 -4.12 -7.23 -18.02
CA VAL A 336 -3.65 -6.87 -19.38
C VAL A 336 -2.83 -8.01 -19.99
N SER A 337 -1.92 -8.58 -19.21
CA SER A 337 -1.07 -9.70 -19.62
C SER A 337 -1.87 -10.99 -19.89
N ASP A 338 -2.79 -11.34 -19.01
CA ASP A 338 -3.62 -12.55 -19.11
C ASP A 338 -4.53 -12.55 -20.36
N HIS A 339 -4.81 -11.35 -20.90
CA HIS A 339 -5.54 -11.17 -22.16
C HIS A 339 -4.62 -11.06 -23.39
N GLY A 340 -3.32 -11.36 -23.24
CA GLY A 340 -2.35 -11.34 -24.33
C GLY A 340 -2.03 -9.94 -24.86
N LEU A 341 -2.40 -8.89 -24.14
CA LEU A 341 -2.15 -7.49 -24.50
C LEU A 341 -0.77 -7.06 -24.00
N ARG A 342 -0.16 -6.12 -24.72
CA ARG A 342 1.14 -5.55 -24.34
C ARG A 342 0.96 -4.26 -23.55
N GLN A 343 1.87 -4.05 -22.60
CA GLN A 343 1.94 -2.83 -21.80
C GLN A 343 3.36 -2.27 -21.76
N PHE A 344 3.45 -0.97 -21.59
CA PHE A 344 4.73 -0.25 -21.45
C PHE A 344 4.70 0.63 -20.20
N ARG A 345 5.78 0.62 -19.42
CA ARG A 345 5.90 1.42 -18.20
C ARG A 345 7.20 2.19 -18.20
N THR A 346 7.13 3.47 -17.86
CA THR A 346 8.30 4.35 -17.85
C THR A 346 8.20 5.39 -16.73
N ALA A 347 9.33 5.65 -16.11
CA ALA A 347 9.52 6.69 -15.11
C ALA A 347 11.01 7.05 -14.99
N GLU A 348 11.30 8.14 -14.28
CA GLU A 348 12.65 8.45 -13.82
C GLU A 348 13.09 7.51 -12.69
N THR A 349 14.40 7.48 -12.40
CA THR A 349 15.00 6.61 -11.35
C THR A 349 14.22 6.67 -10.04
N GLU A 350 13.83 7.86 -9.59
CA GLU A 350 13.14 8.07 -8.30
C GLU A 350 11.76 7.39 -8.22
N LYS A 351 11.08 7.30 -9.35
CA LYS A 351 9.70 6.78 -9.43
C LYS A 351 9.56 5.48 -10.25
N TYR A 352 10.68 4.92 -10.70
CA TYR A 352 10.65 3.65 -11.44
C TYR A 352 10.09 2.46 -10.63
N PRO A 353 10.46 2.27 -9.35
CA PRO A 353 9.85 1.23 -8.52
C PRO A 353 8.33 1.41 -8.36
N HIS A 354 7.83 2.65 -8.39
CA HIS A 354 6.42 2.95 -8.18
C HIS A 354 5.55 2.44 -9.35
N VAL A 355 5.95 2.72 -10.59
CA VAL A 355 5.23 2.23 -11.79
C VAL A 355 5.49 0.75 -12.10
N THR A 356 6.45 0.10 -11.42
CA THR A 356 6.82 -1.31 -11.62
C THR A 356 6.48 -2.15 -10.40
N TYR A 357 7.36 -2.20 -9.42
CA TYR A 357 7.25 -3.03 -8.22
C TYR A 357 5.96 -2.78 -7.42
N PHE A 358 5.70 -1.52 -7.05
CA PHE A 358 4.51 -1.20 -6.23
C PHE A 358 3.22 -1.36 -7.01
N MET A 359 3.15 -0.88 -8.25
CA MET A 359 1.97 -1.05 -9.10
C MET A 359 1.70 -2.53 -9.44
N ASN A 360 2.73 -3.39 -9.39
CA ASN A 360 2.64 -4.84 -9.52
C ASN A 360 2.50 -5.57 -8.18
N GLY A 361 2.04 -4.88 -7.13
CA GLY A 361 1.72 -5.52 -5.85
C GLY A 361 2.93 -6.11 -5.12
N GLY A 362 4.12 -5.51 -5.28
CA GLY A 362 5.36 -6.02 -4.69
C GLY A 362 6.03 -7.14 -5.50
N ILE A 363 5.61 -7.36 -6.75
CA ILE A 363 6.21 -8.34 -7.65
C ILE A 363 7.26 -7.64 -8.51
N GLU A 364 8.54 -8.02 -8.34
CA GLU A 364 9.66 -7.45 -9.11
C GLU A 364 9.63 -7.88 -10.58
N GLN A 365 9.23 -9.12 -10.82
CA GLN A 365 9.20 -9.68 -12.18
C GLN A 365 8.12 -8.99 -13.03
N ALA A 366 8.50 -8.57 -14.24
CA ALA A 366 7.56 -8.04 -15.22
C ALA A 366 6.55 -9.12 -15.65
N PHE A 367 5.29 -8.73 -15.82
CA PHE A 367 4.28 -9.61 -16.39
C PHE A 367 4.59 -9.90 -17.89
N PRO A 368 4.16 -11.04 -18.44
CA PRO A 368 4.29 -11.30 -19.86
C PRO A 368 3.73 -10.15 -20.70
N GLY A 369 4.50 -9.64 -21.67
CA GLY A 369 4.11 -8.48 -22.49
C GLY A 369 4.29 -7.11 -21.84
N GLU A 370 4.86 -7.04 -20.63
CA GLU A 370 5.22 -5.80 -19.95
C GLU A 370 6.65 -5.40 -20.27
N ASP A 371 6.80 -4.34 -21.05
CA ASP A 371 8.08 -3.70 -21.34
C ASP A 371 8.29 -2.51 -20.39
N ARG A 372 9.50 -2.35 -19.88
CA ARG A 372 9.88 -1.32 -18.91
C ARG A 372 11.02 -0.47 -19.45
N HIS A 373 10.95 0.84 -19.22
CA HIS A 373 12.03 1.75 -19.56
C HIS A 373 12.28 2.73 -18.42
N LEU A 374 13.52 2.74 -17.94
CA LEU A 374 13.98 3.65 -16.90
C LEU A 374 14.75 4.79 -17.55
N VAL A 375 14.37 6.03 -17.23
CA VAL A 375 15.11 7.24 -17.59
C VAL A 375 15.90 7.70 -16.36
N PRO A 376 17.24 7.84 -16.43
CA PRO A 376 18.01 8.30 -15.28
C PRO A 376 17.62 9.72 -14.86
N SER A 377 17.36 9.91 -13.55
CA SER A 377 17.19 11.23 -12.96
C SER A 377 18.51 12.03 -12.98
N PRO A 378 18.46 13.37 -12.97
CA PRO A 378 19.66 14.21 -12.90
C PRO A 378 20.47 13.95 -11.64
N ARG A 379 21.78 13.92 -11.75
CA ARG A 379 22.70 13.75 -10.62
C ARG A 379 22.99 15.10 -9.95
N VAL A 380 22.04 15.59 -9.19
CA VAL A 380 22.13 16.85 -8.40
C VAL A 380 21.96 16.54 -6.91
N ALA A 381 22.39 17.45 -6.04
CA ALA A 381 22.25 17.27 -4.60
C ALA A 381 20.77 17.32 -4.18
N THR A 382 20.02 18.26 -4.74
CA THR A 382 18.58 18.43 -4.52
C THR A 382 17.92 18.85 -5.85
N TYR A 383 16.67 18.49 -6.07
CA TYR A 383 16.02 18.66 -7.39
C TYR A 383 15.54 20.10 -7.66
N ASP A 384 15.57 21.01 -6.69
CA ASP A 384 15.42 22.45 -6.93
C ASP A 384 16.52 23.03 -7.83
N LEU A 385 17.70 22.38 -7.87
CA LEU A 385 18.79 22.74 -8.77
C LEU A 385 18.55 22.33 -10.23
N ALA A 386 17.61 21.43 -10.47
CA ALA A 386 17.25 20.94 -11.80
C ALA A 386 15.74 20.59 -11.85
N PRO A 387 14.81 21.57 -11.73
CA PRO A 387 13.37 21.29 -11.56
C PRO A 387 12.72 20.59 -12.76
N ALA A 388 13.26 20.75 -13.97
CA ALA A 388 12.81 20.01 -15.15
C ALA A 388 13.12 18.52 -15.05
N MET A 389 14.03 18.13 -14.17
CA MET A 389 14.49 16.74 -14.02
C MET A 389 14.77 16.09 -15.39
N SER A 390 14.24 14.91 -15.64
CA SER A 390 14.34 14.25 -16.97
C SER A 390 12.99 14.16 -17.69
N ALA A 391 12.01 15.00 -17.32
CA ALA A 391 10.63 14.91 -17.82
C ALA A 391 10.53 14.92 -19.36
N GLU A 392 11.31 15.75 -20.06
CA GLU A 392 11.28 15.81 -21.52
C GLU A 392 11.78 14.51 -22.16
N LYS A 393 12.91 13.95 -21.67
CA LYS A 393 13.45 12.68 -22.15
C LYS A 393 12.51 11.52 -21.86
N LEU A 394 11.88 11.56 -20.71
CA LEU A 394 10.87 10.59 -20.30
C LEU A 394 9.67 10.64 -21.26
N THR A 395 9.20 11.84 -21.58
CA THR A 395 8.12 12.08 -22.55
C THR A 395 8.50 11.56 -23.95
N ASP A 396 9.72 11.85 -24.44
CA ASP A 396 10.22 11.35 -25.71
C ASP A 396 10.17 9.82 -25.77
N SER A 397 10.62 9.15 -24.71
CA SER A 397 10.58 7.70 -24.58
C SER A 397 9.15 7.15 -24.62
N CYS A 398 8.23 7.79 -23.89
CA CYS A 398 6.82 7.42 -23.85
C CYS A 398 6.16 7.60 -25.23
N ILE A 399 6.37 8.73 -25.89
CA ILE A 399 5.87 9.01 -27.25
C ILE A 399 6.42 7.99 -28.27
N ALA A 400 7.70 7.65 -28.15
CA ALA A 400 8.29 6.62 -29.00
C ALA A 400 7.60 5.26 -28.80
N ALA A 401 7.24 4.90 -27.57
CA ALA A 401 6.48 3.69 -27.29
C ALA A 401 5.04 3.76 -27.83
N ILE A 402 4.33 4.86 -27.65
CA ILE A 402 2.99 5.11 -28.20
C ILE A 402 3.00 4.96 -29.72
N ASN A 403 3.96 5.58 -30.40
CA ASN A 403 4.08 5.55 -31.87
C ASN A 403 4.42 4.16 -32.45
N LYS A 404 4.90 3.20 -31.65
CA LYS A 404 5.06 1.81 -32.08
C LYS A 404 3.72 1.15 -32.42
N GLY A 405 2.63 1.60 -31.82
CA GLY A 405 1.27 1.06 -32.05
C GLY A 405 1.10 -0.40 -31.65
N ILE A 406 1.84 -0.87 -30.63
CA ILE A 406 1.81 -2.27 -30.14
C ILE A 406 1.35 -2.39 -28.69
N TYR A 407 1.30 -1.30 -27.94
CA TYR A 407 0.92 -1.30 -26.53
C TYR A 407 -0.54 -0.89 -26.34
N SER A 408 -1.28 -1.72 -25.63
CA SER A 408 -2.67 -1.43 -25.25
C SER A 408 -2.73 -0.55 -23.99
N LEU A 409 -1.77 -0.70 -23.08
CA LEU A 409 -1.62 0.12 -21.88
C LEU A 409 -0.22 0.75 -21.85
N VAL A 410 -0.15 2.05 -21.61
CA VAL A 410 1.10 2.80 -21.41
C VAL A 410 0.98 3.53 -20.07
N VAL A 411 1.95 3.37 -19.19
CA VAL A 411 2.00 4.06 -17.89
C VAL A 411 3.25 4.91 -17.83
N ILE A 412 3.09 6.18 -17.51
CA ILE A 412 4.17 7.14 -17.28
C ILE A 412 3.96 7.86 -15.95
N ASN A 413 5.04 8.06 -15.19
CA ASN A 413 5.04 8.85 -13.96
C ASN A 413 6.02 10.02 -14.10
N TYR A 414 5.54 11.23 -13.86
CA TYR A 414 6.34 12.45 -13.77
C TYR A 414 6.68 12.74 -12.31
N ALA A 415 7.93 12.58 -11.96
CA ALA A 415 8.44 12.72 -10.60
C ALA A 415 8.53 14.17 -10.09
N ASN A 416 8.51 15.14 -11.01
CA ASN A 416 8.88 16.52 -10.75
C ASN A 416 8.06 17.19 -9.64
N PRO A 417 6.70 17.15 -9.62
CA PRO A 417 5.94 17.88 -8.61
C PRO A 417 6.27 17.41 -7.20
N ASP A 418 6.46 16.10 -7.01
CA ASP A 418 6.79 15.53 -5.72
C ASP A 418 8.25 15.80 -5.32
N MET A 419 9.19 15.42 -6.18
CA MET A 419 10.62 15.48 -5.85
C MET A 419 11.11 16.91 -5.65
N VAL A 420 10.59 17.87 -6.42
CA VAL A 420 10.90 19.28 -6.25
C VAL A 420 10.09 19.89 -5.10
N GLY A 421 8.84 19.46 -4.93
CA GLY A 421 7.99 19.85 -3.79
C GLY A 421 8.66 19.57 -2.45
N HIS A 422 9.29 18.43 -2.29
CA HIS A 422 10.05 18.05 -1.09
C HIS A 422 11.19 19.00 -0.73
N THR A 423 11.65 19.85 -1.65
CA THR A 423 12.69 20.86 -1.37
C THR A 423 12.14 22.09 -0.65
N GLY A 424 10.82 22.31 -0.66
CA GLY A 424 10.17 23.49 -0.10
C GLY A 424 10.47 24.80 -0.87
N GLN A 425 11.08 24.70 -2.08
CA GLN A 425 11.47 25.85 -2.89
C GLN A 425 10.37 26.22 -3.89
N MET A 426 9.59 27.24 -3.58
CA MET A 426 8.40 27.64 -4.35
C MET A 426 8.68 27.89 -5.84
N GLU A 427 9.74 28.64 -6.16
CA GLU A 427 10.08 28.98 -7.56
C GLU A 427 10.47 27.72 -8.35
N ALA A 428 11.24 26.82 -7.73
CA ALA A 428 11.63 25.57 -8.36
C ALA A 428 10.42 24.65 -8.58
N ALA A 429 9.54 24.53 -7.59
CA ALA A 429 8.32 23.75 -7.71
C ALA A 429 7.41 24.29 -8.82
N THR A 430 7.24 25.61 -8.91
CA THR A 430 6.49 26.28 -9.99
C THR A 430 7.07 25.96 -11.38
N SER A 431 8.41 25.99 -11.52
CA SER A 431 9.10 25.63 -12.76
C SER A 431 8.93 24.14 -13.10
N ALA A 432 8.97 23.27 -12.10
CA ALA A 432 8.73 21.83 -12.28
C ALA A 432 7.32 21.54 -12.81
N ILE A 433 6.30 22.19 -12.22
CA ILE A 433 4.90 22.09 -12.64
C ILE A 433 4.71 22.54 -14.10
N ALA A 434 5.27 23.71 -14.48
CA ALA A 434 5.18 24.21 -15.86
C ALA A 434 5.87 23.27 -16.88
N THR A 435 6.97 22.64 -16.49
CA THR A 435 7.65 21.64 -17.33
C THR A 435 6.76 20.41 -17.55
N VAL A 436 6.10 19.92 -16.49
CA VAL A 436 5.19 18.76 -16.61
C VAL A 436 3.97 19.10 -17.44
N ASP A 437 3.39 20.30 -17.29
CA ASP A 437 2.28 20.78 -18.12
C ASP A 437 2.62 20.71 -19.61
N HIS A 438 3.79 21.24 -20.00
CA HIS A 438 4.28 21.16 -21.38
C HIS A 438 4.42 19.69 -21.88
N CYS A 439 4.98 18.82 -21.03
CA CYS A 439 5.14 17.40 -21.34
C CYS A 439 3.80 16.68 -21.52
N VAL A 440 2.82 16.99 -20.69
CA VAL A 440 1.46 16.46 -20.81
C VAL A 440 0.84 16.85 -22.15
N GLY A 441 1.02 18.10 -22.62
CA GLY A 441 0.54 18.54 -23.93
C GLY A 441 1.07 17.68 -25.07
N ARG A 442 2.36 17.35 -25.03
CA ARG A 442 3.00 16.46 -25.99
C ARG A 442 2.44 15.03 -25.96
N LEU A 443 2.13 14.50 -24.77
CA LEU A 443 1.47 13.20 -24.60
C LEU A 443 0.07 13.19 -25.15
N VAL A 444 -0.73 14.24 -24.88
CA VAL A 444 -2.08 14.40 -25.43
C VAL A 444 -2.04 14.32 -26.94
N GLU A 445 -1.17 15.11 -27.59
CA GLU A 445 -1.03 15.12 -29.05
C GLU A 445 -0.63 13.72 -29.60
N ALA A 446 0.34 13.07 -28.99
CA ALA A 446 0.78 11.75 -29.46
C ALA A 446 -0.30 10.69 -29.29
N THR A 447 -1.01 10.69 -28.14
CA THR A 447 -2.04 9.70 -27.82
C THR A 447 -3.27 9.87 -28.71
N THR A 448 -3.78 11.10 -28.86
CA THR A 448 -4.96 11.39 -29.69
C THR A 448 -4.68 11.14 -31.17
N ARG A 449 -3.49 11.46 -31.69
CA ARG A 449 -3.07 11.14 -33.07
C ARG A 449 -3.12 9.63 -33.35
N MET A 450 -2.83 8.79 -32.36
CA MET A 450 -2.98 7.33 -32.46
C MET A 450 -4.43 6.85 -32.23
N GLY A 451 -5.36 7.77 -31.97
CA GLY A 451 -6.74 7.48 -31.62
C GLY A 451 -6.88 6.78 -30.25
N GLY A 452 -5.89 6.96 -29.38
CA GLY A 452 -5.87 6.45 -28.03
C GLY A 452 -6.64 7.34 -27.05
N THR A 453 -6.66 6.92 -25.79
CA THR A 453 -7.26 7.64 -24.66
C THR A 453 -6.19 7.89 -23.61
N LEU A 454 -6.18 9.09 -23.00
CA LEU A 454 -5.25 9.45 -21.93
C LEU A 454 -6.05 9.74 -20.65
N LEU A 455 -5.71 9.06 -19.57
CA LEU A 455 -6.15 9.40 -18.22
C LEU A 455 -4.98 10.04 -17.47
N ILE A 456 -5.20 11.26 -16.99
CA ILE A 456 -4.23 12.02 -16.19
C ILE A 456 -4.72 12.00 -14.75
N THR A 457 -3.83 11.68 -13.81
CA THR A 457 -4.10 11.73 -12.38
C THR A 457 -2.80 11.99 -11.59
N ALA A 458 -2.90 12.04 -10.28
CA ALA A 458 -1.76 11.97 -9.36
C ALA A 458 -1.98 10.85 -8.34
N ASP A 459 -0.97 10.51 -7.60
CA ASP A 459 -0.99 9.45 -6.59
C ASP A 459 -1.12 9.98 -5.16
N HIS A 460 -0.78 11.24 -4.93
CA HIS A 460 -0.98 12.03 -3.70
C HIS A 460 -0.73 13.52 -3.99
N GLY A 461 -0.97 14.39 -3.00
CA GLY A 461 -0.63 15.81 -3.06
C GLY A 461 0.73 16.11 -2.41
N ASN A 462 1.38 17.16 -2.89
CA ASN A 462 2.64 17.73 -2.36
C ASN A 462 2.77 19.20 -2.78
N ALA A 463 2.93 19.46 -4.10
CA ALA A 463 3.30 20.77 -4.65
C ALA A 463 2.22 21.86 -4.50
N GLU A 464 0.99 21.51 -4.19
CA GLU A 464 -0.09 22.47 -3.94
C GLU A 464 -0.03 23.12 -2.55
N VAL A 465 0.90 22.68 -1.68
CA VAL A 465 1.17 23.28 -0.37
C VAL A 465 2.67 23.40 -0.16
N MET A 466 3.23 24.60 -0.31
CA MET A 466 4.67 24.86 -0.21
C MET A 466 5.06 25.57 1.09
N GLN A 467 4.10 25.94 1.95
CA GLN A 467 4.35 26.56 3.25
C GLN A 467 3.42 25.98 4.30
N GLY A 468 3.98 25.65 5.46
CA GLY A 468 3.24 25.14 6.61
C GLY A 468 2.52 26.25 7.41
N PRO A 469 1.66 25.85 8.35
CA PRO A 469 0.92 26.78 9.22
C PRO A 469 1.84 27.66 10.10
N ASP A 470 3.05 27.22 10.30
CA ASP A 470 4.12 27.92 11.05
C ASP A 470 4.89 28.96 10.21
N GLY A 471 4.54 29.08 8.91
CA GLY A 471 5.19 29.95 7.96
C GLY A 471 6.53 29.43 7.43
N LEU A 472 6.94 28.21 7.80
CA LEU A 472 8.14 27.56 7.28
C LEU A 472 7.85 26.81 5.96
N PRO A 473 8.87 26.53 5.12
CA PRO A 473 8.69 25.69 3.96
C PRO A 473 8.08 24.33 4.31
N TRP A 474 7.05 23.94 3.59
CA TRP A 474 6.44 22.61 3.71
C TRP A 474 7.12 21.66 2.76
N THR A 475 7.61 20.54 3.28
CA THR A 475 8.37 19.53 2.52
C THR A 475 7.76 18.14 2.59
N ALA A 476 6.55 18.03 3.16
CA ALA A 476 5.83 16.77 3.29
C ALA A 476 4.68 16.71 2.28
N HIS A 477 4.11 15.52 2.11
CA HIS A 477 2.88 15.33 1.33
C HIS A 477 1.69 16.02 2.00
N THR A 478 0.54 15.98 1.33
CA THR A 478 -0.71 16.56 1.83
C THR A 478 -1.82 15.51 1.90
N THR A 479 -2.94 15.90 2.47
CA THR A 479 -4.18 15.10 2.45
C THR A 479 -5.16 15.58 1.39
N ASN A 480 -4.76 16.52 0.53
CA ASN A 480 -5.61 17.07 -0.50
C ASN A 480 -5.98 16.02 -1.56
N PRO A 481 -7.14 16.14 -2.20
CA PRO A 481 -7.52 15.29 -3.32
C PRO A 481 -6.63 15.53 -4.54
N VAL A 482 -6.68 14.60 -5.47
CA VAL A 482 -5.92 14.68 -6.72
C VAL A 482 -6.86 14.75 -7.93
N PRO A 483 -6.43 15.38 -9.05
CA PRO A 483 -7.24 15.49 -10.24
C PRO A 483 -7.31 14.17 -11.01
N VAL A 484 -8.42 13.96 -11.70
CA VAL A 484 -8.57 12.99 -12.80
C VAL A 484 -9.12 13.71 -14.00
N ILE A 485 -8.44 13.63 -15.15
CA ILE A 485 -8.90 14.15 -16.43
C ILE A 485 -8.87 13.03 -17.46
N LEU A 486 -9.97 12.84 -18.19
CA LEU A 486 -10.09 11.80 -19.21
C LEU A 486 -10.12 12.43 -20.61
N VAL A 487 -9.03 12.28 -21.36
CA VAL A 487 -8.87 12.78 -22.73
C VAL A 487 -9.07 11.64 -23.70
N GLU A 488 -10.09 11.73 -24.55
CA GLU A 488 -10.46 10.70 -25.51
C GLU A 488 -9.91 10.98 -26.92
N GLY A 489 -9.50 9.91 -27.60
CA GLY A 489 -9.17 9.94 -29.02
C GLY A 489 -10.34 9.50 -29.90
N GLU A 490 -10.33 9.93 -31.17
CA GLU A 490 -11.42 9.66 -32.14
C GLU A 490 -11.69 8.17 -32.38
N LYS A 491 -10.67 7.30 -32.27
CA LYS A 491 -10.80 5.85 -32.55
C LYS A 491 -11.36 5.07 -31.38
N ARG A 492 -11.24 5.59 -30.16
CA ARG A 492 -11.70 4.93 -28.95
C ARG A 492 -12.84 5.79 -28.36
N LYS A 493 -14.05 5.55 -28.85
CA LYS A 493 -15.24 6.24 -28.37
C LYS A 493 -15.81 5.48 -27.19
N LEU A 494 -15.90 6.14 -26.06
CA LEU A 494 -16.65 5.66 -24.89
C LEU A 494 -18.14 5.93 -25.07
N PRO A 495 -19.03 5.19 -24.42
CA PRO A 495 -20.44 5.60 -24.31
C PRO A 495 -20.52 7.02 -23.73
N GLY A 496 -21.22 7.94 -24.41
CA GLY A 496 -21.25 9.34 -24.03
C GLY A 496 -20.02 10.15 -24.45
N HIS A 497 -19.40 9.82 -25.58
CA HIS A 497 -18.21 10.48 -26.12
C HIS A 497 -18.27 12.02 -26.13
N GLY A 498 -17.16 12.64 -25.81
CA GLY A 498 -17.05 14.09 -25.69
C GLY A 498 -17.69 14.62 -24.40
N ASN A 499 -18.46 15.71 -24.51
CA ASN A 499 -19.12 16.31 -23.34
C ASN A 499 -20.22 15.44 -22.71
N ASP A 500 -20.59 14.33 -23.35
CA ASP A 500 -21.59 13.40 -22.83
C ASP A 500 -20.99 12.38 -21.85
N VAL A 501 -19.65 12.24 -21.80
CA VAL A 501 -18.97 11.42 -20.78
C VAL A 501 -18.95 12.17 -19.45
N ILE A 502 -19.47 11.55 -18.43
CA ILE A 502 -19.49 12.09 -17.07
C ILE A 502 -18.64 11.19 -16.20
N LEU A 503 -17.71 11.77 -15.44
CA LEU A 503 -16.99 11.09 -14.40
C LEU A 503 -17.71 11.22 -13.06
N ARG A 504 -17.73 10.15 -12.29
CA ARG A 504 -18.30 10.10 -10.94
C ARG A 504 -17.52 11.02 -10.01
N GLU A 505 -18.23 11.81 -9.24
CA GLU A 505 -17.67 12.57 -8.13
C GLU A 505 -17.28 11.64 -6.96
N HIS A 506 -16.38 12.09 -6.10
CA HIS A 506 -15.98 11.38 -4.88
C HIS A 506 -15.46 9.94 -5.12
N GLY A 507 -14.56 9.79 -6.05
CA GLY A 507 -13.78 8.56 -6.26
C GLY A 507 -12.54 8.49 -5.37
N GLY A 508 -11.78 7.40 -5.54
CA GLY A 508 -10.48 7.21 -4.92
C GLY A 508 -9.48 6.56 -5.89
N LEU A 509 -8.20 6.47 -5.50
CA LEU A 509 -7.16 5.87 -6.34
C LEU A 509 -7.47 4.41 -6.74
N ALA A 510 -8.25 3.69 -5.92
CA ALA A 510 -8.69 2.33 -6.21
C ALA A 510 -9.62 2.25 -7.44
N ASP A 511 -10.20 3.36 -7.88
CA ASP A 511 -11.13 3.42 -9.00
C ASP A 511 -10.41 3.57 -10.35
N ILE A 512 -9.12 3.88 -10.35
CA ILE A 512 -8.32 4.08 -11.57
C ILE A 512 -8.20 2.78 -12.38
N ALA A 513 -7.76 1.66 -11.79
CA ALA A 513 -7.64 0.40 -12.54
C ALA A 513 -8.98 -0.09 -13.11
N PRO A 514 -10.10 -0.11 -12.37
CA PRO A 514 -11.41 -0.42 -12.93
C PRO A 514 -11.81 0.47 -14.11
N THR A 515 -11.50 1.77 -14.04
CA THR A 515 -11.75 2.72 -15.13
C THR A 515 -10.93 2.38 -16.38
N LEU A 516 -9.64 2.11 -16.21
CA LEU A 516 -8.76 1.72 -17.31
C LEU A 516 -9.20 0.39 -17.95
N LEU A 517 -9.60 -0.60 -17.14
CA LEU A 517 -10.08 -1.89 -17.64
C LEU A 517 -11.39 -1.75 -18.42
N GLU A 518 -12.33 -0.91 -17.96
CA GLU A 518 -13.57 -0.64 -18.68
C GLU A 518 -13.28 0.00 -20.04
N ILE A 519 -12.41 1.00 -20.11
CA ILE A 519 -12.02 1.66 -21.36
C ILE A 519 -11.30 0.68 -22.29
N LEU A 520 -10.51 -0.24 -21.76
CA LEU A 520 -9.83 -1.29 -22.51
C LEU A 520 -10.78 -2.41 -22.98
N GLY A 521 -12.02 -2.45 -22.47
CA GLY A 521 -12.97 -3.55 -22.72
C GLY A 521 -12.56 -4.85 -22.04
N LEU A 522 -11.82 -4.78 -20.93
CA LEU A 522 -11.34 -5.93 -20.17
C LEU A 522 -12.20 -6.18 -18.93
N PRO A 523 -12.37 -7.44 -18.51
CA PRO A 523 -13.15 -7.74 -17.33
C PRO A 523 -12.46 -7.26 -16.05
N LYS A 524 -13.22 -6.64 -15.15
CA LYS A 524 -12.77 -6.28 -13.82
C LYS A 524 -12.70 -7.53 -12.93
N PRO A 525 -11.54 -7.88 -12.34
CA PRO A 525 -11.44 -8.98 -11.38
C PRO A 525 -12.35 -8.76 -10.15
N ALA A 526 -12.91 -9.85 -9.61
CA ALA A 526 -13.78 -9.77 -8.43
C ALA A 526 -13.06 -9.19 -7.18
N ARG A 527 -11.75 -9.30 -7.12
CA ARG A 527 -10.93 -8.74 -6.03
C ARG A 527 -10.70 -7.24 -6.14
N MET A 528 -10.87 -6.63 -7.32
CA MET A 528 -10.88 -5.18 -7.47
C MET A 528 -12.18 -4.62 -6.91
N THR A 529 -12.11 -3.99 -5.73
CA THR A 529 -13.28 -3.40 -5.05
C THR A 529 -13.61 -2.00 -5.53
N GLY A 530 -12.66 -1.34 -6.20
CA GLY A 530 -12.89 -0.06 -6.86
C GLY A 530 -13.95 -0.15 -7.96
N THR A 531 -14.52 0.97 -8.31
CA THR A 531 -15.58 1.10 -9.31
C THR A 531 -15.14 2.11 -10.37
N SER A 532 -15.41 1.83 -11.64
CA SER A 532 -15.09 2.78 -12.71
C SER A 532 -15.60 4.18 -12.40
N LEU A 533 -14.81 5.17 -12.73
CA LEU A 533 -15.19 6.58 -12.64
C LEU A 533 -16.11 7.01 -13.80
N VAL A 534 -16.12 6.27 -14.92
CA VAL A 534 -17.01 6.55 -16.04
C VAL A 534 -18.44 6.15 -15.65
N LEU A 535 -19.36 7.11 -15.68
CA LEU A 535 -20.76 6.83 -15.47
C LEU A 535 -21.38 6.27 -16.76
N PRO A 536 -22.30 5.27 -16.65
CA PRO A 536 -23.01 4.77 -17.82
C PRO A 536 -23.82 5.91 -18.44
N ALA A 537 -23.81 6.02 -19.77
CA ALA A 537 -24.62 6.96 -20.49
C ALA A 537 -26.09 6.80 -20.07
N VAL A 538 -26.72 7.88 -19.65
CA VAL A 538 -28.17 7.89 -19.37
C VAL A 538 -28.89 7.72 -20.70
N VAL A 539 -29.33 6.48 -20.99
CA VAL A 539 -30.27 6.27 -22.10
C VAL A 539 -31.58 6.88 -21.66
N GLU A 540 -31.87 8.09 -22.08
CA GLU A 540 -33.25 8.62 -22.02
C GLU A 540 -34.10 7.64 -22.81
N VAL A 541 -34.83 6.76 -22.12
CA VAL A 541 -35.94 6.05 -22.72
C VAL A 541 -36.97 7.12 -23.03
N ALA A 542 -36.96 7.60 -24.28
CA ALA A 542 -38.02 8.45 -24.77
C ALA A 542 -39.33 7.71 -24.51
N SER A 543 -40.05 8.12 -23.48
CA SER A 543 -41.41 7.69 -23.25
C SER A 543 -42.23 8.15 -24.45
N ALA A 544 -42.50 7.23 -25.35
CA ALA A 544 -43.48 7.41 -26.42
C ALA A 544 -44.84 7.66 -25.74
N SER A 545 -45.12 8.91 -25.42
CA SER A 545 -46.46 9.35 -25.07
C SER A 545 -47.31 9.32 -26.35
N GLY A 546 -47.76 8.09 -26.69
CA GLY A 546 -48.82 7.88 -27.64
C GLY A 546 -50.10 8.52 -27.09
N SER A 547 -50.48 9.65 -27.65
CA SER A 547 -51.79 10.27 -27.46
C SER A 547 -52.89 9.33 -28.00
N GLY A 548 -53.38 8.45 -27.16
CA GLY A 548 -54.64 7.71 -27.39
C GLY A 548 -55.80 8.52 -26.88
N ARG A 549 -56.53 9.20 -27.80
CA ARG A 549 -57.88 9.74 -27.55
C ARG A 549 -58.78 8.58 -27.14
N LEU A 550 -59.21 8.55 -25.90
CA LEU A 550 -60.37 7.77 -25.48
C LEU A 550 -61.62 8.62 -25.70
N ALA A 551 -62.42 8.18 -26.69
CA ALA A 551 -63.76 8.66 -26.89
C ALA A 551 -64.64 8.21 -25.71
N GLN A 552 -65.38 9.17 -25.16
CA GLN A 552 -66.49 8.90 -24.25
C GLN A 552 -67.62 8.17 -25.01
N THR A 553 -68.11 7.10 -24.45
CA THR A 553 -69.44 6.60 -24.65
C THR A 553 -70.13 6.42 -23.32
N LEU A 554 -71.18 7.18 -23.15
CA LEU A 554 -72.22 7.11 -22.13
C LEU A 554 -73.05 5.83 -22.30
N GLY A 555 -73.54 5.25 -21.21
CA GLY A 555 -74.70 4.40 -21.29
C GLY A 555 -74.86 3.43 -20.09
N ALA A 556 -75.89 3.80 -19.26
CA ALA A 556 -76.65 3.02 -18.26
C ALA A 556 -76.03 2.69 -16.90
#